data_90c0dc133debca6535aa27686f817cc5
#
_entry.id   90c0dc133debca6535aa27686f817cc5
#
_cell.length_a   1.000
_cell.length_b   1.000
_cell.length_c   1.000
_cell.angle_alpha   90.00
_cell.angle_beta   90.00
_cell.angle_gamma   90.00
#
_symmetry.space_group_name_H-M   'P 1'
#
loop_
_entity.id
_entity.type
_entity.pdbx_description
1 polymer ?
#
loop_
_entity_poly.entity_id
_entity_poly.type
_entity_poly.pdbx_seq_one_letter_code
_entity_poly.pdbx_strand_id
1 'polypeptide(L)'
;MRWTSPIRNLFLMPAVIWVLVFTIFPLGYSLYAAFHNVTSETVVERVQVPRLDSDGNPALRSDGTPRMRTEVVRETVNSWEFVGLANFARIFKDSVLHEAIKVTAIFVGVGVAIQMTLGLALALLFNRNMPGRSFMRTIMILPIFTTPVAAGYLFFTIFYEEGGPLGWTGIPWLSDPSWALFSVIVVDVWQWTPFC
;
A
#
# COMPACT_ATOMS: atom_id res chain seq x y z
N MET A 1 11.20 33.41 27.93
CA MET A 1 9.99 32.91 28.60
C MET A 1 10.23 31.46 29.00
N ARG A 2 10.34 31.14 30.28
CA ARG A 2 10.37 29.75 30.78
C ARG A 2 8.93 29.27 30.86
N TRP A 3 8.52 28.44 29.91
CA TRP A 3 7.22 27.77 29.94
C TRP A 3 7.17 26.86 31.18
N THR A 4 6.20 27.06 32.06
CA THR A 4 5.97 26.19 33.20
C THR A 4 5.62 24.79 32.71
N SER A 5 6.10 23.74 33.41
CA SER A 5 5.94 22.34 32.99
C SER A 5 4.49 21.94 32.61
N PRO A 6 3.41 22.39 33.28
CA PRO A 6 2.04 22.05 32.95
C PRO A 6 1.59 22.64 31.60
N ILE A 7 1.97 23.89 31.29
CA ILE A 7 1.59 24.51 29.99
C ILE A 7 2.27 23.82 28.83
N ARG A 8 3.54 23.47 28.95
CA ARG A 8 4.28 22.71 27.94
C ARG A 8 3.62 21.35 27.68
N ASN A 9 3.23 20.64 28.75
CA ASN A 9 2.60 19.33 28.62
C ASN A 9 1.22 19.43 27.95
N LEU A 10 0.45 20.47 28.21
CA LEU A 10 -0.82 20.70 27.56
C LEU A 10 -0.66 20.92 26.03
N PHE A 11 0.36 21.69 25.63
CA PHE A 11 0.66 21.87 24.19
C PHE A 11 1.15 20.60 23.48
N LEU A 12 1.82 19.69 24.20
CA LEU A 12 2.27 18.43 23.65
C LEU A 12 1.17 17.37 23.60
N MET A 13 0.11 17.54 24.40
CA MET A 13 -0.97 16.53 24.53
C MET A 13 -1.64 16.17 23.21
N PRO A 14 -2.00 17.08 22.30
CA PRO A 14 -2.58 16.71 21.02
C PRO A 14 -1.65 15.82 20.17
N ALA A 15 -0.36 16.14 20.13
CA ALA A 15 0.62 15.35 19.40
C ALA A 15 0.82 13.96 20.03
N VAL A 16 0.85 13.89 21.36
CA VAL A 16 0.96 12.60 22.08
C VAL A 16 -0.28 11.74 21.84
N ILE A 17 -1.48 12.33 21.93
CA ILE A 17 -2.73 11.62 21.65
C ILE A 17 -2.74 11.11 20.20
N TRP A 18 -2.31 11.93 19.25
CA TRP A 18 -2.21 11.53 17.85
C TRP A 18 -1.28 10.30 17.68
N VAL A 19 -0.11 10.33 18.25
CA VAL A 19 0.84 9.20 18.21
C VAL A 19 0.27 7.97 18.89
N LEU A 20 -0.36 8.10 20.06
CA LEU A 20 -0.98 6.97 20.75
C LEU A 20 -2.10 6.32 19.91
N VAL A 21 -2.99 7.13 19.35
CA VAL A 21 -4.17 6.63 18.61
C VAL A 21 -3.78 6.10 17.23
N PHE A 22 -2.90 6.79 16.49
CA PHE A 22 -2.64 6.47 15.09
C PHE A 22 -1.34 5.68 14.86
N THR A 23 -0.48 5.56 15.86
CA THR A 23 0.77 4.80 15.74
C THR A 23 0.83 3.64 16.73
N ILE A 24 0.69 3.93 18.03
CA ILE A 24 0.89 2.90 19.06
C ILE A 24 -0.27 1.92 19.10
N PHE A 25 -1.52 2.41 19.05
CA PHE A 25 -2.68 1.52 19.05
C PHE A 25 -2.72 0.57 17.85
N PRO A 26 -2.57 1.02 16.58
CA PRO A 26 -2.53 0.09 15.44
C PRO A 26 -1.35 -0.89 15.49
N LEU A 27 -0.20 -0.45 16.00
CA LEU A 27 0.96 -1.32 16.18
C LEU A 27 0.67 -2.41 17.22
N GLY A 28 0.10 -2.05 18.36
CA GLY A 28 -0.33 -3.00 19.40
C GLY A 28 -1.39 -3.98 18.87
N TYR A 29 -2.37 -3.47 18.13
CA TYR A 29 -3.39 -4.30 17.49
C TYR A 29 -2.79 -5.27 16.47
N SER A 30 -1.87 -4.80 15.62
CA SER A 30 -1.17 -5.64 14.65
C SER A 30 -0.36 -6.74 15.34
N LEU A 31 0.32 -6.40 16.43
CA LEU A 31 1.06 -7.36 17.24
C LEU A 31 0.11 -8.41 17.85
N TYR A 32 -1.02 -7.98 18.40
CA TYR A 32 -2.04 -8.89 18.92
C TYR A 32 -2.55 -9.82 17.80
N ALA A 33 -2.91 -9.27 16.64
CA ALA A 33 -3.38 -10.03 15.49
C ALA A 33 -2.32 -11.02 14.96
N ALA A 34 -1.02 -10.70 15.06
CA ALA A 34 0.05 -11.60 14.63
C ALA A 34 0.10 -12.93 15.41
N PHE A 35 -0.40 -12.95 16.66
CA PHE A 35 -0.49 -14.15 17.49
C PHE A 35 -1.83 -14.88 17.37
N HIS A 36 -2.77 -14.36 16.56
CA HIS A 36 -4.09 -14.94 16.38
C HIS A 36 -4.32 -15.35 14.93
N ASN A 37 -5.07 -16.41 14.73
CA ASN A 37 -5.65 -16.75 13.44
C ASN A 37 -7.05 -16.13 13.37
N VAL A 38 -7.29 -15.32 12.35
CA VAL A 38 -8.60 -14.70 12.13
C VAL A 38 -9.26 -15.44 10.99
N THR A 39 -10.28 -16.23 11.32
CA THR A 39 -11.08 -16.92 10.32
C THR A 39 -12.41 -16.20 10.18
N SER A 40 -12.70 -15.77 8.95
CA SER A 40 -13.99 -15.19 8.59
C SER A 40 -14.82 -16.25 7.89
N GLU A 41 -15.80 -16.78 8.59
CA GLU A 41 -16.75 -17.76 8.04
C GLU A 41 -18.05 -17.07 7.69
N THR A 42 -18.51 -17.26 6.45
CA THR A 42 -19.84 -16.80 6.07
C THR A 42 -20.83 -17.88 6.42
N VAL A 43 -21.53 -17.68 7.53
CA VAL A 43 -22.65 -18.53 7.93
C VAL A 43 -23.86 -18.16 7.08
N VAL A 44 -24.33 -19.13 6.32
CA VAL A 44 -25.53 -18.99 5.49
C VAL A 44 -26.70 -19.58 6.21
N GLU A 45 -27.52 -18.75 6.84
CA GLU A 45 -28.72 -19.19 7.54
C GLU A 45 -29.95 -18.98 6.63
N ARG A 46 -30.79 -19.98 6.58
CA ARG A 46 -32.09 -19.92 5.89
C ARG A 46 -33.16 -19.60 6.89
N VAL A 47 -33.55 -18.33 6.96
CA VAL A 47 -34.59 -17.86 7.88
C VAL A 47 -35.93 -17.81 7.16
N GLN A 48 -36.98 -18.30 7.82
CA GLN A 48 -38.35 -18.18 7.35
C GLN A 48 -38.88 -16.81 7.79
N VAL A 49 -39.13 -15.93 6.83
CA VAL A 49 -39.69 -14.61 7.06
C VAL A 49 -41.09 -14.47 6.46
N PRO A 50 -41.99 -13.72 7.06
CA PRO A 50 -43.29 -13.46 6.47
C PRO A 50 -43.14 -12.76 5.12
N ARG A 51 -43.88 -13.20 4.13
CA ARG A 51 -44.01 -12.49 2.86
C ARG A 51 -44.89 -11.28 3.08
N LEU A 52 -44.40 -10.08 2.76
CA LEU A 52 -45.17 -8.84 2.86
C LEU A 52 -46.01 -8.62 1.61
N ASP A 53 -47.19 -8.00 1.78
CA ASP A 53 -48.02 -7.49 0.69
C ASP A 53 -47.53 -6.11 0.21
N SER A 54 -48.30 -5.47 -0.71
CA SER A 54 -47.97 -4.15 -1.23
C SER A 54 -47.95 -3.04 -0.19
N ASP A 55 -48.65 -3.24 0.93
CA ASP A 55 -48.82 -2.25 2.01
C ASP A 55 -47.87 -2.50 3.17
N GLY A 56 -46.97 -3.49 3.02
CA GLY A 56 -45.94 -3.84 4.03
C GLY A 56 -46.45 -4.74 5.17
N ASN A 57 -47.69 -5.28 5.07
CA ASN A 57 -48.22 -6.18 6.05
C ASN A 57 -47.96 -7.65 5.67
N PRO A 58 -47.93 -8.60 6.65
CA PRO A 58 -47.80 -10.00 6.35
C PRO A 58 -48.92 -10.51 5.45
N ALA A 59 -48.57 -11.02 4.27
CA ALA A 59 -49.54 -11.64 3.37
C ALA A 59 -50.07 -12.93 3.99
N LEU A 60 -51.38 -13.01 4.21
CA LEU A 60 -52.06 -14.12 4.86
C LEU A 60 -52.49 -15.19 3.85
N ARG A 61 -52.59 -16.43 4.31
CA ARG A 61 -53.27 -17.52 3.64
C ARG A 61 -54.76 -17.45 3.91
N SER A 62 -55.57 -18.25 3.26
CA SER A 62 -57.03 -18.37 3.47
C SER A 62 -57.39 -18.85 4.88
N ASP A 63 -56.46 -19.46 5.59
CA ASP A 63 -56.60 -19.92 6.98
C ASP A 63 -56.16 -18.87 8.02
N GLY A 64 -55.79 -17.66 7.61
CA GLY A 64 -55.33 -16.58 8.47
C GLY A 64 -53.85 -16.65 8.89
N THR A 65 -53.09 -17.69 8.43
CA THR A 65 -51.66 -17.80 8.73
C THR A 65 -50.80 -16.98 7.78
N PRO A 66 -49.65 -16.41 8.24
CA PRO A 66 -48.73 -15.70 7.35
C PRO A 66 -48.13 -16.63 6.29
N ARG A 67 -48.09 -16.16 5.06
CA ARG A 67 -47.26 -16.82 4.02
C ARG A 67 -45.80 -16.56 4.30
N MET A 68 -45.04 -17.62 4.52
CA MET A 68 -43.61 -17.55 4.78
C MET A 68 -42.83 -17.62 3.47
N ARG A 69 -41.71 -16.87 3.39
CA ARG A 69 -40.68 -17.05 2.36
C ARG A 69 -39.37 -17.41 3.04
N THR A 70 -38.57 -18.21 2.37
CA THR A 70 -37.20 -18.48 2.83
C THR A 70 -36.31 -17.35 2.35
N GLU A 71 -35.68 -16.67 3.29
CA GLU A 71 -34.66 -15.66 3.00
C GLU A 71 -33.30 -16.19 3.43
N VAL A 72 -32.29 -15.98 2.61
CA VAL A 72 -30.93 -16.40 2.90
C VAL A 72 -30.22 -15.22 3.54
N VAL A 73 -30.02 -15.31 4.84
CA VAL A 73 -29.21 -14.35 5.60
C VAL A 73 -27.77 -14.84 5.58
N ARG A 74 -26.87 -13.98 5.15
CA ARG A 74 -25.43 -14.23 5.17
C ARG A 74 -24.82 -13.38 6.28
N GLU A 75 -24.37 -14.02 7.31
CA GLU A 75 -23.66 -13.37 8.40
C GLU A 75 -22.19 -13.78 8.38
N THR A 76 -21.29 -12.80 8.42
CA THR A 76 -19.86 -13.09 8.51
C THR A 76 -19.46 -13.07 9.97
N VAL A 77 -19.13 -14.24 10.48
CA VAL A 77 -18.65 -14.41 11.85
C VAL A 77 -17.14 -14.49 11.83
N ASN A 78 -16.49 -13.59 12.55
CA ASN A 78 -15.05 -13.60 12.72
C ASN A 78 -14.69 -14.32 14.01
N SER A 79 -13.96 -15.40 13.90
CA SER A 79 -13.39 -16.12 15.04
C SER A 79 -11.91 -15.78 15.20
N TRP A 80 -11.49 -15.53 16.44
CA TRP A 80 -10.10 -15.22 16.79
C TRP A 80 -9.57 -16.37 17.63
N GLU A 81 -8.62 -17.10 17.09
CA GLU A 81 -7.97 -18.22 17.79
C GLU A 81 -6.51 -17.86 18.08
N PHE A 82 -6.10 -17.98 19.33
CA PHE A 82 -4.70 -17.76 19.71
C PHE A 82 -3.83 -18.92 19.20
N VAL A 83 -2.92 -18.64 18.29
CA VAL A 83 -2.05 -19.63 17.64
C VAL A 83 -0.57 -19.46 18.00
N GLY A 84 -0.25 -18.56 18.93
CA GLY A 84 1.11 -18.29 19.36
C GLY A 84 2.02 -17.91 18.17
N LEU A 85 3.12 -18.63 17.99
CA LEU A 85 4.11 -18.37 16.93
C LEU A 85 3.82 -19.09 15.61
N ALA A 86 2.68 -19.75 15.45
CA ALA A 86 2.38 -20.55 14.26
C ALA A 86 2.32 -19.68 12.98
N ASN A 87 1.83 -18.45 13.08
CA ASN A 87 1.83 -17.52 11.95
C ASN A 87 3.25 -17.15 11.50
N PHE A 88 4.16 -16.92 12.45
CA PHE A 88 5.57 -16.65 12.14
C PHE A 88 6.24 -17.86 11.49
N ALA A 89 5.99 -19.08 12.00
CA ALA A 89 6.52 -20.29 11.38
C ALA A 89 5.98 -20.52 9.97
N ARG A 90 4.73 -20.13 9.70
CA ARG A 90 4.11 -20.17 8.35
C ARG A 90 4.81 -19.19 7.41
N ILE A 91 5.08 -17.96 7.87
CA ILE A 91 5.79 -16.92 7.12
C ILE A 91 7.16 -17.42 6.65
N PHE A 92 7.93 -18.08 7.51
CA PHE A 92 9.23 -18.62 7.14
C PHE A 92 9.18 -19.76 6.10
N LYS A 93 8.03 -20.36 5.88
CA LYS A 93 7.81 -21.41 4.87
C LYS A 93 7.12 -20.89 3.60
N ASP A 94 6.70 -19.64 3.60
CA ASP A 94 5.96 -19.04 2.50
C ASP A 94 6.91 -18.64 1.37
N SER A 95 6.79 -19.34 0.24
CA SER A 95 7.59 -19.06 -0.97
C SER A 95 7.29 -17.69 -1.57
N VAL A 96 6.05 -17.21 -1.46
CA VAL A 96 5.65 -15.89 -1.97
C VAL A 96 6.35 -14.80 -1.17
N LEU A 97 6.44 -14.97 0.16
CA LEU A 97 7.17 -14.01 1.00
C LEU A 97 8.66 -14.01 0.69
N HIS A 98 9.28 -15.17 0.49
CA HIS A 98 10.70 -15.25 0.14
C HIS A 98 10.99 -14.54 -1.19
N GLU A 99 10.15 -14.74 -2.20
CA GLU A 99 10.30 -14.04 -3.47
C GLU A 99 10.08 -12.54 -3.32
N ALA A 100 9.09 -12.11 -2.55
CA ALA A 100 8.87 -10.69 -2.25
C ALA A 100 10.07 -10.04 -1.54
N ILE A 101 10.67 -10.73 -0.57
CA ILE A 101 11.89 -10.26 0.12
C ILE A 101 13.05 -10.14 -0.87
N LYS A 102 13.25 -11.15 -1.72
CA LYS A 102 14.31 -11.15 -2.74
C LYS A 102 14.14 -9.98 -3.72
N VAL A 103 12.94 -9.80 -4.28
CA VAL A 103 12.62 -8.70 -5.19
C VAL A 103 12.85 -7.35 -4.52
N THR A 104 12.39 -7.20 -3.27
CA THR A 104 12.60 -5.98 -2.48
C THR A 104 14.08 -5.72 -2.22
N ALA A 105 14.85 -6.74 -1.86
CA ALA A 105 16.29 -6.61 -1.63
C ALA A 105 17.04 -6.18 -2.89
N ILE A 106 16.69 -6.74 -4.05
CA ILE A 106 17.26 -6.33 -5.35
C ILE A 106 16.86 -4.89 -5.67
N PHE A 107 15.57 -4.56 -5.55
CA PHE A 107 15.06 -3.21 -5.82
C PHE A 107 15.78 -2.16 -4.97
N VAL A 108 15.81 -2.35 -3.65
CA VAL A 108 16.46 -1.41 -2.73
C VAL A 108 17.98 -1.37 -2.94
N GLY A 109 18.63 -2.54 -3.02
CA GLY A 109 20.08 -2.63 -3.15
C GLY A 109 20.59 -1.99 -4.44
N VAL A 110 19.99 -2.33 -5.57
CA VAL A 110 20.39 -1.81 -6.89
C VAL A 110 19.95 -0.34 -7.02
N GLY A 111 18.71 -0.01 -6.66
CA GLY A 111 18.18 1.36 -6.75
C GLY A 111 19.01 2.35 -5.94
N VAL A 112 19.25 2.07 -4.66
CA VAL A 112 20.04 2.95 -3.78
C VAL A 112 21.49 3.05 -4.26
N ALA A 113 22.11 1.95 -4.69
CA ALA A 113 23.49 1.99 -5.21
C ALA A 113 23.61 2.91 -6.44
N ILE A 114 22.67 2.83 -7.37
CA ILE A 114 22.65 3.68 -8.56
C ILE A 114 22.36 5.13 -8.18
N GLN A 115 21.35 5.39 -7.33
CA GLN A 115 20.97 6.72 -6.87
C GLN A 115 22.14 7.43 -6.17
N MET A 116 22.79 6.76 -5.23
CA MET A 116 23.94 7.32 -4.52
C MET A 116 25.12 7.61 -5.46
N THR A 117 25.39 6.72 -6.39
CA THR A 117 26.46 6.90 -7.37
C THR A 117 26.19 8.07 -8.32
N LEU A 118 24.98 8.12 -8.87
CA LEU A 118 24.56 9.20 -9.77
C LEU A 118 24.44 10.53 -9.02
N GLY A 119 23.84 10.52 -7.82
CA GLY A 119 23.70 11.72 -6.98
C GLY A 119 25.07 12.32 -6.64
N LEU A 120 26.02 11.49 -6.20
CA LEU A 120 27.41 11.93 -5.95
C LEU A 120 28.08 12.46 -7.23
N ALA A 121 27.93 11.76 -8.35
CA ALA A 121 28.50 12.21 -9.62
C ALA A 121 27.94 13.57 -10.05
N LEU A 122 26.62 13.77 -9.93
CA LEU A 122 25.95 15.05 -10.20
C LEU A 122 26.40 16.15 -9.22
N ALA A 123 26.52 15.83 -7.94
CA ALA A 123 27.00 16.76 -6.92
C ALA A 123 28.43 17.26 -7.23
N LEU A 124 29.33 16.34 -7.60
CA LEU A 124 30.69 16.68 -8.00
C LEU A 124 30.73 17.48 -9.30
N LEU A 125 29.89 17.13 -10.27
CA LEU A 125 29.75 17.87 -11.53
C LEU A 125 29.29 19.31 -11.27
N PHE A 126 28.24 19.48 -10.48
CA PHE A 126 27.70 20.81 -10.15
C PHE A 126 28.51 21.57 -9.11
N ASN A 127 29.54 21.00 -8.52
CA ASN A 127 30.50 21.73 -7.72
C ASN A 127 31.52 22.52 -8.58
N ARG A 128 31.64 22.18 -9.86
CA ARG A 128 32.52 22.91 -10.79
C ARG A 128 31.88 24.24 -11.24
N ASN A 129 32.70 25.20 -11.56
CA ASN A 129 32.25 26.46 -12.15
C ASN A 129 31.91 26.26 -13.64
N MET A 130 30.62 26.06 -13.91
CA MET A 130 30.10 25.85 -15.26
C MET A 130 29.04 26.90 -15.60
N PRO A 131 29.03 27.42 -16.86
CA PRO A 131 27.95 28.29 -17.31
C PRO A 131 26.62 27.53 -17.27
N GLY A 132 25.53 28.16 -16.79
CA GLY A 132 24.24 27.54 -16.73
C GLY A 132 24.01 26.55 -15.54
N ARG A 133 24.96 26.41 -14.62
CA ARG A 133 24.89 25.52 -13.47
C ARG A 133 23.57 25.65 -12.67
N SER A 134 23.14 26.91 -12.44
CA SER A 134 21.90 27.16 -11.68
C SER A 134 20.66 26.61 -12.39
N PHE A 135 20.58 26.80 -13.69
CA PHE A 135 19.50 26.30 -14.54
C PHE A 135 19.48 24.78 -14.58
N MET A 136 20.64 24.14 -14.75
CA MET A 136 20.75 22.67 -14.73
C MET A 136 20.31 22.08 -13.40
N ARG A 137 20.68 22.68 -12.25
CA ARG A 137 20.21 22.27 -10.94
C ARG A 137 18.70 22.35 -10.81
N THR A 138 18.09 23.43 -11.32
CA THR A 138 16.63 23.59 -11.28
C THR A 138 15.92 22.48 -12.06
N ILE A 139 16.41 22.14 -13.26
CA ILE A 139 15.83 21.05 -14.06
C ILE A 139 15.99 19.69 -13.36
N MET A 140 17.18 19.44 -12.78
CA MET A 140 17.44 18.17 -12.10
C MET A 140 16.55 17.93 -10.86
N ILE A 141 16.04 18.97 -10.23
CA ILE A 141 15.15 18.85 -9.08
C ILE A 141 13.69 18.59 -9.49
N LEU A 142 13.29 18.86 -10.74
CA LEU A 142 11.92 18.71 -11.22
C LEU A 142 11.30 17.32 -10.95
N PRO A 143 12.01 16.19 -11.09
CA PRO A 143 11.45 14.87 -10.83
C PRO A 143 10.86 14.72 -9.42
N ILE A 144 11.45 15.35 -8.40
CA ILE A 144 10.99 15.25 -6.99
C ILE A 144 9.59 15.86 -6.82
N PHE A 145 9.26 16.89 -7.61
CA PHE A 145 7.94 17.53 -7.55
C PHE A 145 6.86 16.76 -8.31
N THR A 146 7.24 15.71 -9.05
CA THR A 146 6.27 14.85 -9.74
C THR A 146 5.64 13.90 -8.74
N THR A 147 4.31 13.85 -8.69
CA THR A 147 3.63 12.89 -7.81
C THR A 147 3.93 11.46 -8.27
N PRO A 148 4.06 10.48 -7.35
CA PRO A 148 4.36 9.09 -7.72
C PRO A 148 3.38 8.50 -8.75
N VAL A 149 2.10 8.87 -8.66
CA VAL A 149 1.07 8.44 -9.62
C VAL A 149 1.34 9.01 -11.01
N ALA A 150 1.69 10.28 -11.10
CA ALA A 150 2.00 10.93 -12.39
C ALA A 150 3.30 10.37 -13.00
N ALA A 151 4.32 10.14 -12.18
CA ALA A 151 5.55 9.49 -12.62
C ALA A 151 5.27 8.06 -13.13
N GLY A 152 4.49 7.28 -12.38
CA GLY A 152 4.09 5.94 -12.78
C GLY A 152 3.36 5.92 -14.12
N TYR A 153 2.39 6.82 -14.33
CA TYR A 153 1.65 6.89 -15.59
C TYR A 153 2.53 7.36 -16.78
N LEU A 154 3.40 8.35 -16.55
CA LEU A 154 4.35 8.82 -17.54
C LEU A 154 5.24 7.67 -18.04
N PHE A 155 5.86 6.95 -17.11
CA PHE A 155 6.77 5.87 -17.47
C PHE A 155 6.04 4.64 -17.98
N PHE A 156 4.82 4.34 -17.49
CA PHE A 156 3.96 3.34 -18.10
C PHE A 156 3.76 3.63 -19.59
N THR A 157 3.45 4.88 -19.94
CA THR A 157 3.28 5.28 -21.35
C THR A 157 4.58 5.14 -22.15
N ILE A 158 5.74 5.46 -21.56
CA ILE A 158 7.05 5.34 -22.22
C ILE A 158 7.42 3.89 -22.48
N PHE A 159 7.18 3.00 -21.50
CA PHE A 159 7.51 1.58 -21.56
C PHE A 159 6.43 0.73 -22.22
N TYR A 160 5.29 1.31 -22.62
CA TYR A 160 4.19 0.56 -23.21
C TYR A 160 4.62 -0.11 -24.52
N GLU A 161 4.54 -1.42 -24.54
CA GLU A 161 5.18 -2.28 -25.57
C GLU A 161 4.51 -2.14 -26.94
N GLU A 162 3.18 -1.96 -26.99
CA GLU A 162 2.41 -1.93 -28.23
C GLU A 162 2.36 -0.55 -28.92
N GLY A 163 2.74 0.52 -28.23
CA GLY A 163 2.60 1.87 -28.81
C GLY A 163 3.39 2.96 -28.09
N GLY A 164 4.16 2.63 -27.05
CA GLY A 164 5.02 3.58 -26.35
C GLY A 164 6.30 3.92 -27.13
N PRO A 165 6.98 5.01 -26.77
CA PRO A 165 8.25 5.43 -27.39
C PRO A 165 9.34 4.35 -27.39
N LEU A 166 9.33 3.40 -26.45
CA LEU A 166 10.28 2.30 -26.39
C LEU A 166 9.72 0.96 -26.94
N GLY A 167 8.48 0.93 -27.43
CA GLY A 167 7.87 -0.28 -28.00
C GLY A 167 8.62 -0.86 -29.19
N TRP A 168 9.27 -0.03 -30.01
CA TRP A 168 10.10 -0.46 -31.14
C TRP A 168 11.30 -1.34 -30.76
N THR A 169 11.71 -1.34 -29.48
CA THR A 169 12.84 -2.15 -28.99
C THR A 169 12.53 -3.64 -28.95
N GLY A 170 11.25 -4.01 -28.96
CA GLY A 170 10.80 -5.40 -28.79
C GLY A 170 11.09 -6.00 -27.40
N ILE A 171 11.49 -5.18 -26.44
CA ILE A 171 11.77 -5.60 -25.06
C ILE A 171 10.46 -5.60 -24.27
N PRO A 172 10.15 -6.69 -23.52
CA PRO A 172 8.93 -6.79 -22.72
C PRO A 172 9.06 -6.02 -21.39
N TRP A 173 9.13 -4.68 -21.47
CA TRP A 173 9.41 -3.77 -20.34
C TRP A 173 8.46 -3.94 -19.15
N LEU A 174 7.19 -4.25 -19.40
CA LEU A 174 6.14 -4.33 -18.39
C LEU A 174 5.57 -5.74 -18.23
N SER A 175 5.64 -6.58 -19.27
CA SER A 175 5.03 -7.90 -19.27
C SER A 175 5.94 -9.02 -18.75
N ASP A 176 7.26 -8.85 -18.77
CA ASP A 176 8.20 -9.79 -18.18
C ASP A 176 8.61 -9.36 -16.75
N PRO A 177 8.55 -10.25 -15.74
CA PRO A 177 8.85 -9.88 -14.35
C PRO A 177 10.24 -9.28 -14.13
N SER A 178 11.27 -9.74 -14.87
CA SER A 178 12.63 -9.24 -14.73
C SER A 178 12.78 -7.85 -15.34
N TRP A 179 12.19 -7.63 -16.51
CA TRP A 179 12.16 -6.32 -17.15
C TRP A 179 11.27 -5.33 -16.41
N ALA A 180 10.14 -5.78 -15.87
CA ALA A 180 9.27 -4.95 -15.05
C ALA A 180 9.99 -4.42 -13.80
N LEU A 181 10.78 -5.28 -13.11
CA LEU A 181 11.59 -4.85 -11.98
C LEU A 181 12.64 -3.81 -12.39
N PHE A 182 13.32 -4.03 -13.52
CA PHE A 182 14.26 -3.07 -14.06
C PHE A 182 13.59 -1.72 -14.39
N SER A 183 12.44 -1.75 -15.04
CA SER A 183 11.66 -0.55 -15.39
C SER A 183 11.28 0.26 -14.15
N VAL A 184 10.82 -0.41 -13.09
CA VAL A 184 10.47 0.25 -11.82
C VAL A 184 11.72 0.87 -11.16
N ILE A 185 12.88 0.17 -11.18
CA ILE A 185 14.15 0.72 -10.66
C ILE A 185 14.55 1.98 -11.43
N VAL A 186 14.40 1.98 -12.75
CA VAL A 186 14.74 3.16 -13.59
C VAL A 186 13.87 4.36 -13.22
N VAL A 187 12.56 4.15 -13.01
CA VAL A 187 11.64 5.23 -12.60
C VAL A 187 12.01 5.77 -11.22
N ASP A 188 12.28 4.89 -10.28
CA ASP A 188 12.65 5.25 -8.91
C ASP A 188 13.99 6.02 -8.87
N VAL A 189 14.99 5.54 -9.61
CA VAL A 189 16.27 6.22 -9.78
C VAL A 189 16.09 7.61 -10.40
N TRP A 190 15.29 7.74 -11.46
CA TRP A 190 15.00 9.02 -12.06
C TRP A 190 14.36 10.00 -11.07
N GLN A 191 13.41 9.54 -10.28
CA GLN A 191 12.66 10.40 -9.37
C GLN A 191 13.49 10.85 -8.17
N TRP A 192 14.29 9.95 -7.59
CA TRP A 192 14.94 10.19 -6.30
C TRP A 192 16.43 10.52 -6.36
N THR A 193 17.12 10.28 -7.48
CA THR A 193 18.54 10.64 -7.62
C THR A 193 18.84 12.11 -7.28
N PRO A 194 17.97 13.10 -7.62
CA PRO A 194 18.26 14.50 -7.30
C PRO A 194 18.23 14.80 -5.80
N PHE A 195 17.64 13.91 -4.99
CA PHE A 195 17.58 14.04 -3.54
C PHE A 195 18.85 13.51 -2.87
N CYS A 196 19.52 12.53 -3.48
CA CYS A 196 20.78 11.95 -2.99
C CYS A 196 21.99 12.85 -3.29
#